data_262bb9ae39be914bbac0c78b93fbc209
#
_entry.id   262bb9ae39be914bbac0c78b93fbc209
#
_cell.length_a   1.000
_cell.length_b   1.000
_cell.length_c   1.000
_cell.angle_alpha   90.00
_cell.angle_beta   90.00
_cell.angle_gamma   90.00
#
_symmetry.space_group_name_H-M   'P 1'
#
loop_
_entity.id
_entity.type
_entity.pdbx_description
1 polymer ?
#
loop_
_entity_poly.entity_id
_entity_poly.type
_entity_poly.pdbx_seq_one_letter_code
_entity_poly.pdbx_strand_id
1 'polypeptide(L)'
;MFSGLFSENLPGLQKAMDLAFRRNQAIASNISNAETPGYRAVDLHFGQELDKAFGAHKEVLQKTNSLHMDTSSNSGAHLIPDLSGATKPDGNNVDLDVQMGQLAFNRSRYAQAASMVRKQFSILSNAIRQVA
;
A
#
# COMPACT_ATOMS: atom_id res chain seq x y z
N MET A 1 19.40 -3.76 22.71
CA MET A 1 19.92 -4.06 21.36
C MET A 1 18.86 -4.66 20.42
N PHE A 2 17.96 -5.51 20.91
CA PHE A 2 16.91 -6.13 20.08
C PHE A 2 15.67 -5.24 19.84
N SER A 3 15.40 -4.22 20.66
CA SER A 3 14.22 -3.35 20.52
C SER A 3 14.22 -2.51 19.23
N GLY A 4 15.38 -2.08 18.76
CA GLY A 4 15.46 -1.27 17.53
C GLY A 4 15.19 -2.06 16.24
N LEU A 5 15.53 -3.35 16.21
CA LEU A 5 15.31 -4.20 15.02
C LEU A 5 13.83 -4.55 14.78
N PHE A 6 13.01 -4.54 15.83
CA PHE A 6 11.59 -4.90 15.76
C PHE A 6 10.68 -3.69 15.74
N SER A 7 11.10 -2.56 16.35
CA SER A 7 10.24 -1.37 16.48
C SER A 7 10.05 -0.61 15.18
N GLU A 8 11.03 -0.64 14.25
CA GLU A 8 10.95 0.14 13.01
C GLU A 8 10.46 -0.68 11.82
N ASN A 9 10.85 -1.95 11.71
CA ASN A 9 10.55 -2.76 10.54
C ASN A 9 9.14 -3.39 10.56
N LEU A 10 8.64 -3.78 11.73
CA LEU A 10 7.34 -4.45 11.84
C LEU A 10 6.16 -3.55 11.45
N PRO A 11 6.08 -2.28 11.92
CA PRO A 11 5.03 -1.36 11.47
C PRO A 11 5.06 -1.08 9.97
N GLY A 12 6.27 -0.99 9.38
CA GLY A 12 6.43 -0.80 7.93
C GLY A 12 5.91 -2.01 7.14
N LEU A 13 6.21 -3.22 7.57
CA LEU A 13 5.71 -4.45 6.95
C LEU A 13 4.18 -4.59 7.09
N GLN A 14 3.63 -4.25 8.26
CA GLN A 14 2.20 -4.21 8.47
C GLN A 14 1.53 -3.22 7.52
N LYS A 15 2.08 -2.02 7.39
CA LYS A 15 1.57 -1.01 6.45
C LYS A 15 1.67 -1.49 5.01
N ALA A 16 2.75 -2.18 4.63
CA ALA A 16 2.89 -2.75 3.29
C ALA A 16 1.80 -3.79 2.99
N MET A 17 1.45 -4.63 3.97
CA MET A 17 0.35 -5.59 3.83
C MET A 17 -1.00 -4.89 3.71
N ASP A 18 -1.27 -3.87 4.53
CA ASP A 18 -2.50 -3.08 4.47
C ASP A 18 -2.66 -2.38 3.11
N LEU A 19 -1.58 -1.79 2.60
CA LEU A 19 -1.56 -1.15 1.29
C LEU A 19 -1.81 -2.16 0.16
N ALA A 20 -1.17 -3.34 0.22
CA ALA A 20 -1.39 -4.39 -0.75
C ALA A 20 -2.83 -4.93 -0.70
N PHE A 21 -3.43 -5.02 0.49
CA PHE A 21 -4.83 -5.40 0.64
C PHE A 21 -5.78 -4.35 0.04
N ARG A 22 -5.56 -3.07 0.33
CA ARG A 22 -6.35 -1.97 -0.25
C ARG A 22 -6.23 -1.93 -1.77
N ARG A 23 -5.03 -2.16 -2.30
CA ARG A 23 -4.83 -2.24 -3.75
C ARG A 23 -5.57 -3.43 -4.35
N ASN A 24 -5.61 -4.59 -3.67
CA ASN A 24 -6.43 -5.72 -4.10
C ASN A 24 -7.92 -5.36 -4.21
N GLN A 25 -8.44 -4.60 -3.25
CA GLN A 25 -9.84 -4.15 -3.28
C GLN A 25 -10.09 -3.21 -4.49
N ALA A 26 -9.17 -2.29 -4.77
CA ALA A 26 -9.29 -1.39 -5.93
C ALA A 26 -9.29 -2.19 -7.24
N ILE A 27 -8.33 -3.11 -7.42
CA ILE A 27 -8.25 -3.97 -8.61
C ILE A 27 -9.51 -4.85 -8.74
N ALA A 28 -10.00 -5.44 -7.66
CA ALA A 28 -11.24 -6.22 -7.68
C ALA A 28 -12.45 -5.37 -8.07
N SER A 29 -12.52 -4.12 -7.60
CA SER A 29 -13.55 -3.17 -8.01
C SER A 29 -13.44 -2.83 -9.51
N ASN A 30 -12.23 -2.61 -10.03
CA ASN A 30 -12.01 -2.38 -11.46
C ASN A 30 -12.48 -3.57 -12.30
N ILE A 31 -12.12 -4.80 -11.89
CA ILE A 31 -12.51 -6.02 -12.58
C ILE A 31 -14.05 -6.18 -12.60
N SER A 32 -14.70 -5.96 -11.45
CA SER A 32 -16.16 -6.10 -11.37
C SER A 32 -16.91 -5.04 -12.19
N ASN A 33 -16.27 -3.90 -12.47
CA ASN A 33 -16.84 -2.80 -13.25
C ASN A 33 -16.27 -2.73 -14.68
N ALA A 34 -15.62 -3.79 -15.17
CA ALA A 34 -14.96 -3.78 -16.48
C ALA A 34 -15.93 -3.55 -17.65
N GLU A 35 -17.22 -3.84 -17.47
CA GLU A 35 -18.28 -3.63 -18.45
C GLU A 35 -19.28 -2.55 -18.05
N THR A 36 -19.01 -1.82 -16.96
CA THR A 36 -19.87 -0.70 -16.53
C THR A 36 -19.58 0.53 -17.38
N PRO A 37 -20.55 1.08 -18.13
CA PRO A 37 -20.35 2.26 -18.94
C PRO A 37 -19.88 3.46 -18.12
N GLY A 38 -18.91 4.21 -18.64
CA GLY A 38 -18.36 5.41 -18.00
C GLY A 38 -17.51 5.14 -16.75
N TYR A 39 -17.26 3.88 -16.38
CA TYR A 39 -16.42 3.58 -15.24
C TYR A 39 -14.95 3.92 -15.51
N ARG A 40 -14.31 4.54 -14.54
CA ARG A 40 -12.88 4.84 -14.57
C ARG A 40 -12.14 3.98 -13.57
N ALA A 41 -11.12 3.26 -14.05
CA ALA A 41 -10.25 2.47 -13.19
C ALA A 41 -9.60 3.32 -12.12
N VAL A 42 -9.42 2.77 -10.94
CA VAL A 42 -8.69 3.41 -9.83
C VAL A 42 -7.49 2.55 -9.44
N ASP A 43 -6.38 3.18 -9.09
CA ASP A 43 -5.21 2.49 -8.55
C ASP A 43 -4.68 3.21 -7.30
N LEU A 44 -3.86 2.52 -6.55
CA LEU A 44 -3.19 3.01 -5.36
C LEU A 44 -1.72 3.31 -5.68
N HIS A 45 -1.24 4.52 -5.41
CA HIS A 45 0.17 4.85 -5.53
C HIS A 45 1.00 4.20 -4.40
N PHE A 46 1.17 2.89 -4.52
CA PHE A 46 1.78 2.03 -3.52
C PHE A 46 3.17 2.51 -3.07
N GLY A 47 4.03 2.94 -4.01
CA GLY A 47 5.39 3.38 -3.71
C GLY A 47 5.42 4.59 -2.78
N GLN A 48 4.68 5.63 -3.13
CA GLN A 48 4.63 6.87 -2.33
C GLN A 48 4.06 6.64 -0.93
N GLU A 49 3.05 5.79 -0.80
CA GLU A 49 2.46 5.46 0.50
C GLU A 49 3.40 4.59 1.35
N LEU A 50 4.17 3.73 0.71
CA LEU A 50 5.17 2.91 1.38
C LEU A 50 6.36 3.76 1.87
N ASP A 51 6.85 4.70 1.05
CA ASP A 51 7.92 5.62 1.41
C ASP A 51 7.54 6.47 2.63
N LYS A 52 6.30 6.94 2.70
CA LYS A 52 5.76 7.62 3.89
C LYS A 52 5.75 6.71 5.11
N ALA A 53 5.42 5.43 4.94
CA ALA A 53 5.34 4.46 6.03
C ALA A 53 6.71 4.13 6.64
N PHE A 54 7.76 4.09 5.81
CA PHE A 54 9.14 3.87 6.27
C PHE A 54 9.85 5.16 6.69
N GLY A 55 9.16 6.30 6.69
CA GLY A 55 9.70 7.56 7.19
C GLY A 55 10.75 8.21 6.27
N ALA A 56 10.85 7.76 5.01
CA ALA A 56 11.81 8.28 4.04
C ALA A 56 11.60 9.76 3.69
N HIS A 57 10.41 10.30 3.93
CA HIS A 57 10.08 11.71 3.73
C HIS A 57 9.25 12.27 4.89
N LYS A 58 9.90 12.52 6.02
CA LYS A 58 9.39 13.49 6.99
C LYS A 58 9.85 14.89 6.59
N GLU A 59 9.29 15.44 5.55
CA GLU A 59 9.28 16.90 5.41
C GLU A 59 8.32 17.47 6.46
N VAL A 60 8.86 17.69 7.64
CA VAL A 60 8.15 18.43 8.68
C VAL A 60 8.18 19.88 8.24
N LEU A 61 7.12 20.36 7.62
CA LEU A 61 6.93 21.78 7.39
C LEU A 61 6.93 22.48 8.75
N GLN A 62 7.94 23.31 8.98
CA GLN A 62 8.08 24.02 10.23
C GLN A 62 6.99 25.10 10.32
N LYS A 63 6.03 24.93 11.22
CA LYS A 63 5.03 25.95 11.50
C LYS A 63 5.68 27.16 12.13
N THR A 64 5.66 28.28 11.44
CA THR A 64 6.15 29.57 11.96
C THR A 64 5.06 30.38 12.66
N ASN A 65 3.78 29.96 12.54
CA ASN A 65 2.63 30.62 13.19
C ASN A 65 1.57 29.58 13.59
N SER A 66 0.94 29.78 14.74
CA SER A 66 -0.13 28.91 15.25
C SER A 66 -1.41 28.87 14.38
N LEU A 67 -1.59 29.86 13.51
CA LEU A 67 -2.71 29.95 12.55
C LEU A 67 -2.45 29.17 11.25
N HIS A 68 -1.25 28.63 11.04
CA HIS A 68 -0.96 27.81 9.87
C HIS A 68 -1.66 26.46 9.98
N MET A 69 -2.32 26.06 8.91
CA MET A 69 -2.98 24.75 8.82
C MET A 69 -1.95 23.62 8.97
N ASP A 70 -2.33 22.58 9.70
CA ASP A 70 -1.54 21.35 9.77
C ASP A 70 -1.58 20.65 8.42
N THR A 71 -0.43 20.55 7.80
CA THR A 71 -0.23 19.68 6.63
C THR A 71 0.13 18.24 7.04
N SER A 72 0.09 17.92 8.34
CA SER A 72 0.12 16.54 8.80
C SER A 72 -1.15 15.84 8.30
N SER A 73 -1.16 15.57 7.02
CA SER A 73 -2.19 14.78 6.40
C SER A 73 -2.17 13.41 7.06
N ASN A 74 -3.22 13.14 7.81
CA ASN A 74 -3.61 11.77 8.14
C ASN A 74 -4.00 11.11 6.80
N SER A 75 -3.01 10.91 5.96
CA SER A 75 -3.19 10.41 4.61
C SER A 75 -3.42 8.91 4.68
N GLY A 76 -4.69 8.56 4.79
CA GLY A 76 -5.10 7.24 4.32
C GLY A 76 -4.62 7.07 2.88
N ALA A 77 -4.28 5.86 2.50
CA ALA A 77 -3.88 5.57 1.13
C ALA A 77 -4.92 6.11 0.14
N HIS A 78 -4.48 6.98 -0.77
CA HIS A 78 -5.36 7.61 -1.74
C HIS A 78 -5.52 6.73 -2.96
N LEU A 79 -6.77 6.45 -3.32
CA LEU A 79 -7.14 5.88 -4.61
C LEU A 79 -7.14 7.01 -5.63
N ILE A 80 -6.39 6.85 -6.70
CA ILE A 80 -6.28 7.83 -7.78
C ILE A 80 -6.89 7.22 -9.04
N PRO A 81 -7.73 7.97 -9.78
CA PRO A 81 -8.22 7.52 -11.07
C PRO A 81 -7.04 7.27 -12.02
N ASP A 82 -7.00 6.09 -12.62
CA ASP A 82 -6.03 5.76 -13.66
C ASP A 82 -6.54 6.35 -15.00
N LEU A 83 -5.84 7.36 -15.48
CA LEU A 83 -6.17 8.02 -16.74
C LEU A 83 -5.31 7.52 -17.91
N SER A 84 -4.43 6.53 -17.69
CA SER A 84 -3.42 6.10 -18.66
C SER A 84 -3.93 5.10 -19.69
N GLY A 85 -5.10 4.49 -19.49
CA GLY A 85 -5.63 3.45 -20.36
C GLY A 85 -6.38 3.99 -21.58
N ALA A 86 -6.39 3.22 -22.69
CA ALA A 86 -7.29 3.48 -23.81
C ALA A 86 -8.74 3.42 -23.33
N THR A 87 -9.51 4.45 -23.68
CA THR A 87 -10.92 4.54 -23.31
C THR A 87 -11.77 3.82 -24.36
N LYS A 88 -12.61 2.89 -23.92
CA LYS A 88 -13.62 2.23 -24.76
C LYS A 88 -14.67 3.25 -25.25
N PRO A 89 -15.44 2.96 -26.31
CA PRO A 89 -16.47 3.86 -26.81
C PRO A 89 -17.56 4.23 -25.78
N ASP A 90 -17.78 3.38 -24.78
CA ASP A 90 -18.69 3.60 -23.66
C ASP A 90 -18.11 4.46 -22.52
N GLY A 91 -16.87 4.93 -22.67
CA GLY A 91 -16.17 5.74 -21.68
C GLY A 91 -15.45 4.96 -20.58
N ASN A 92 -15.51 3.62 -20.60
CA ASN A 92 -14.79 2.75 -19.67
C ASN A 92 -13.32 2.61 -20.10
N ASN A 93 -12.40 2.63 -19.14
CA ASN A 93 -10.96 2.46 -19.40
C ASN A 93 -10.35 1.22 -18.73
N VAL A 94 -11.18 0.31 -18.23
CA VAL A 94 -10.69 -0.93 -17.59
C VAL A 94 -10.27 -1.93 -18.67
N ASP A 95 -9.00 -2.35 -18.61
CA ASP A 95 -8.47 -3.48 -19.35
C ASP A 95 -8.36 -4.69 -18.40
N LEU A 96 -9.09 -5.74 -18.72
CA LEU A 96 -9.22 -6.92 -17.86
C LEU A 96 -7.90 -7.68 -17.73
N ASP A 97 -7.15 -7.81 -18.83
CA ASP A 97 -5.87 -8.52 -18.85
C ASP A 97 -4.82 -7.78 -18.01
N VAL A 98 -4.79 -6.45 -18.13
CA VAL A 98 -3.93 -5.59 -17.31
C VAL A 98 -4.31 -5.71 -15.83
N GLN A 99 -5.59 -5.66 -15.49
CA GLN A 99 -6.05 -5.77 -14.11
C GLN A 99 -5.74 -7.15 -13.49
N MET A 100 -5.88 -8.23 -14.26
CA MET A 100 -5.52 -9.57 -13.81
C MET A 100 -4.01 -9.71 -13.57
N GLY A 101 -3.18 -9.13 -14.45
CA GLY A 101 -1.73 -9.06 -14.25
C GLY A 101 -1.34 -8.29 -12.98
N GLN A 102 -1.98 -7.13 -12.76
CA GLN A 102 -1.77 -6.31 -11.56
C GLN A 102 -2.21 -7.06 -10.29
N LEU A 103 -3.31 -7.81 -10.35
CA LEU A 103 -3.79 -8.63 -9.24
C LEU A 103 -2.77 -9.71 -8.86
N ALA A 104 -2.24 -10.44 -9.84
CA ALA A 104 -1.23 -11.47 -9.62
C ALA A 104 0.04 -10.90 -9.01
N PHE A 105 0.53 -9.76 -9.52
CA PHE A 105 1.70 -9.07 -9.02
C PHE A 105 1.50 -8.56 -7.57
N ASN A 106 0.33 -7.98 -7.29
CA ASN A 106 0.02 -7.48 -5.95
C ASN A 106 -0.13 -8.61 -4.91
N ARG A 107 -0.70 -9.76 -5.32
CA ARG A 107 -0.72 -10.97 -4.47
C ARG A 107 0.69 -11.46 -4.12
N SER A 108 1.61 -11.41 -5.07
CA SER A 108 3.02 -11.75 -4.82
C SER A 108 3.65 -10.81 -3.80
N ARG A 109 3.43 -9.50 -3.91
CA ARG A 109 3.89 -8.51 -2.91
C ARG A 109 3.34 -8.76 -1.52
N TYR A 110 2.05 -9.05 -1.42
CA TYR A 110 1.43 -9.39 -0.15
C TYR A 110 2.06 -10.64 0.47
N ALA A 111 2.25 -11.69 -0.32
CA ALA A 111 2.89 -12.93 0.12
C ALA A 111 4.34 -12.72 0.59
N GLN A 112 5.10 -11.87 -0.09
CA GLN A 112 6.46 -11.49 0.31
C GLN A 112 6.46 -10.77 1.67
N ALA A 113 5.61 -9.76 1.86
CA ALA A 113 5.49 -9.04 3.11
C ALA A 113 5.08 -9.98 4.26
N ALA A 114 4.09 -10.84 4.03
CA ALA A 114 3.64 -11.85 5.01
C ALA A 114 4.75 -12.86 5.37
N SER A 115 5.58 -13.25 4.41
CA SER A 115 6.72 -14.14 4.67
C SER A 115 7.79 -13.46 5.52
N MET A 116 8.05 -12.18 5.30
CA MET A 116 8.98 -11.39 6.10
C MET A 116 8.49 -11.23 7.54
N VAL A 117 7.20 -10.95 7.74
CA VAL A 117 6.58 -10.87 9.07
C VAL A 117 6.72 -12.21 9.80
N ARG A 118 6.39 -13.32 9.14
CA ARG A 118 6.55 -14.67 9.72
C ARG A 118 8.00 -14.96 10.11
N LYS A 119 8.97 -14.56 9.28
CA LYS A 119 10.39 -14.73 9.57
C LYS A 119 10.79 -13.94 10.83
N GLN A 120 10.32 -12.70 10.97
CA GLN A 120 10.59 -11.91 12.17
C GLN A 120 10.03 -12.54 13.43
N PHE A 121 8.79 -13.03 13.39
CA PHE A 121 8.22 -13.76 14.53
C PHE A 121 8.96 -15.06 14.85
N SER A 122 9.43 -15.79 13.84
CA SER A 122 10.25 -16.98 14.04
C SER A 122 11.57 -16.66 14.74
N ILE A 123 12.25 -15.59 14.33
CA ILE A 123 13.48 -15.13 14.98
C ILE A 123 13.23 -14.79 16.46
N LEU A 124 12.15 -14.04 16.73
CA LEU A 124 11.76 -13.68 18.09
C LEU A 124 11.46 -14.91 18.95
N SER A 125 10.68 -15.85 18.43
CA SER A 125 10.34 -17.10 19.10
C SER A 125 11.59 -17.93 19.43
N ASN A 126 12.54 -18.02 18.50
CA ASN A 126 13.79 -18.72 18.71
C ASN A 126 14.67 -18.03 19.77
N ALA A 127 14.73 -16.69 19.74
CA ALA A 127 15.48 -15.94 20.77
C ALA A 127 14.90 -16.15 22.18
N ILE A 128 13.58 -16.16 22.32
CA ILE A 128 12.92 -16.42 23.60
C ILE A 128 13.22 -17.85 24.10
N ARG A 129 13.19 -18.85 23.22
CA ARG A 129 13.47 -20.23 23.57
C ARG A 129 14.91 -20.49 23.96
N GLN A 130 15.87 -19.68 23.49
CA GLN A 130 17.29 -19.81 23.85
C GLN A 130 17.63 -19.16 25.18
N VAL A 131 16.78 -18.27 25.69
CA VAL A 131 16.97 -17.54 26.94
C VAL A 131 16.23 -18.24 28.12
N ALA A 132 15.28 -19.11 27.82
CA ALA A 132 14.53 -19.90 28.77
C ALA A 132 15.19 -21.25 29.00
#